data_f68ca1f02023e96d9f09184297edd9ce
#
_entry.id   f68ca1f02023e96d9f09184297edd9ce
#
_cell.length_a   1.000
_cell.length_b   1.000
_cell.length_c   1.000
_cell.angle_alpha   90.00
_cell.angle_beta   90.00
_cell.angle_gamma   90.00
#
_symmetry.space_group_name_H-M   'P 1'
#
loop_
_entity.id
_entity.type
_entity.pdbx_description
1 polymer ?
#
loop_
_entity_poly.entity_id
_entity_poly.type
_entity_poly.pdbx_seq_one_letter_code
_entity_poly.pdbx_strand_id
1 'polypeptide(L)'
;DQSMFYGIDKSRFKENKRFVPEKYMGPLIKTQMTRCIHCTRCIRFATEVAGVSEIGAIGRGEDTQITTYLEKSMESELSGNVIDLCPVGALTSKPYVFEARPWELKKTESIDVMDAVGSNIRIDTYGWEVKRILPKINESINEEWISDKTRYACDGLKYQRLDTPYIRSNDGFKKISWEDAYGTLTDKIKSTNPDKIGCITGDLTNMETLFSVKELFNKILNCKNLDSRPVKTYVNNSSRTNYIFNTQITNIEKSDFILLVGTNPRHEATILNSRIRKSYLKNNMEIYSLNDVGDLTYPYKVISSNTDELKKIILNEHEVSKKIISAKNPIVIFGQSALKLNSSGHLFEGRKKFLSENNKINDDWNALSVLSNNASTVGAYDLDILDNETIDNVLSNQFELVFLFGQDNLNIKKKNEFIVYIGTHGDRGAEMADLILPSAAYTEQDGYYTNLEGNLQLAFKASYPPGEAKEDWEIVNELSKKLKGKSLYKNKQELIDNLLNYLNQKTKKNSETVKNDFIKEEIFVDKIDYYFTNVIARSSKTMAECRNLKLVSLKTGTDG
;
A
#
# COMPACT_ATOMS: atom_id res chain seq x y z
N ASP A 1 15.85 4.31 -34.53
CA ASP A 1 14.86 4.10 -35.62
C ASP A 1 15.21 4.93 -36.82
N GLN A 2 15.45 6.23 -36.71
CA GLN A 2 15.82 7.10 -37.84
C GLN A 2 17.15 6.68 -38.48
N SER A 3 18.13 6.30 -37.65
CA SER A 3 19.42 5.80 -38.11
C SER A 3 19.27 4.48 -38.88
N MET A 4 18.39 3.58 -38.44
CA MET A 4 18.09 2.32 -39.15
C MET A 4 17.33 2.53 -40.45
N PHE A 5 16.44 3.53 -40.50
CA PHE A 5 15.58 3.80 -41.65
C PHE A 5 16.31 4.57 -42.75
N TYR A 6 17.09 5.59 -42.39
CA TYR A 6 17.76 6.50 -43.35
C TYR A 6 19.28 6.31 -43.43
N GLY A 7 19.87 5.53 -42.56
CA GLY A 7 21.31 5.35 -42.46
C GLY A 7 21.82 3.97 -42.89
N ILE A 8 23.09 3.79 -42.67
CA ILE A 8 23.77 2.51 -42.84
C ILE A 8 23.84 1.80 -41.51
N ASP A 9 23.41 0.54 -41.44
CA ASP A 9 23.37 -0.28 -40.22
C ASP A 9 24.74 -0.77 -39.74
N LYS A 10 25.82 -0.46 -40.48
CA LYS A 10 27.19 -0.94 -40.23
C LYS A 10 28.16 0.20 -39.96
N SER A 11 29.10 -0.04 -39.03
CA SER A 11 30.23 0.86 -38.84
C SER A 11 31.14 0.90 -40.04
N ARG A 12 31.63 2.08 -40.43
CA ARG A 12 32.67 2.27 -41.43
C ARG A 12 34.07 1.88 -40.91
N PHE A 13 34.27 1.83 -39.61
CA PHE A 13 35.54 1.45 -39.00
C PHE A 13 35.63 -0.07 -38.83
N LYS A 14 36.78 -0.62 -39.22
CA LYS A 14 37.13 -2.04 -39.00
C LYS A 14 37.98 -2.14 -37.74
N GLU A 15 37.34 -2.10 -36.60
CA GLU A 15 37.97 -2.23 -35.29
C GLU A 15 37.34 -3.37 -34.50
N ASN A 16 38.08 -3.94 -33.55
CA ASN A 16 37.51 -4.86 -32.58
C ASN A 16 36.57 -4.08 -31.64
N LYS A 17 35.30 -4.42 -31.69
CA LYS A 17 34.31 -3.78 -30.83
C LYS A 17 34.15 -4.60 -29.57
N ARG A 18 34.15 -3.90 -28.44
CA ARG A 18 33.88 -4.51 -27.16
C ARG A 18 32.49 -5.18 -27.19
N PHE A 19 32.46 -6.45 -26.82
CA PHE A 19 31.23 -7.21 -26.61
C PHE A 19 31.17 -7.66 -25.16
N VAL A 20 30.03 -7.42 -24.49
CA VAL A 20 29.77 -7.89 -23.15
C VAL A 20 28.51 -8.75 -23.18
N PRO A 21 28.59 -10.02 -22.77
CA PRO A 21 27.43 -10.89 -22.76
C PRO A 21 26.33 -10.35 -21.83
N GLU A 22 25.09 -10.64 -22.18
CA GLU A 22 23.94 -10.29 -21.36
C GLU A 22 24.01 -10.97 -19.99
N LYS A 23 23.53 -10.28 -18.97
CA LYS A 23 23.52 -10.77 -17.60
C LYS A 23 22.09 -11.00 -17.13
N TYR A 24 21.88 -12.05 -16.35
CA TYR A 24 20.61 -12.25 -15.67
C TYR A 24 20.54 -11.35 -14.44
N MET A 25 19.50 -10.52 -14.35
CA MET A 25 19.24 -9.62 -13.21
C MET A 25 17.81 -9.74 -12.68
N GLY A 26 17.17 -10.88 -12.90
CA GLY A 26 15.81 -11.15 -12.43
C GLY A 26 14.71 -10.90 -13.47
N PRO A 27 13.43 -10.91 -13.04
CA PRO A 27 12.29 -10.77 -13.95
C PRO A 27 12.02 -9.32 -14.36
N LEU A 28 12.52 -8.33 -13.61
CA LEU A 28 12.19 -6.92 -13.82
C LEU A 28 13.15 -6.22 -14.79
N ILE A 29 14.42 -6.63 -14.82
CA ILE A 29 15.48 -5.92 -15.51
C ILE A 29 15.99 -6.74 -16.70
N LYS A 30 15.89 -6.16 -17.90
CA LYS A 30 16.53 -6.65 -19.11
C LYS A 30 17.85 -5.93 -19.31
N THR A 31 18.90 -6.68 -19.61
CA THR A 31 20.23 -6.15 -19.80
C THR A 31 20.60 -6.04 -21.28
N GLN A 32 21.40 -5.04 -21.62
CA GLN A 32 22.18 -4.92 -22.86
C GLN A 32 23.55 -4.32 -22.52
N MET A 33 24.41 -5.15 -21.94
CA MET A 33 25.60 -4.69 -21.24
C MET A 33 26.66 -4.11 -22.17
N THR A 34 26.64 -4.40 -23.47
CA THR A 34 27.47 -3.73 -24.46
C THR A 34 27.23 -2.21 -24.50
N ARG A 35 26.04 -1.72 -24.12
CA ARG A 35 25.70 -0.29 -24.05
C ARG A 35 26.22 0.41 -22.79
N CYS A 36 26.70 -0.36 -21.81
CA CYS A 36 27.11 0.19 -20.51
C CYS A 36 28.33 1.11 -20.65
N ILE A 37 28.24 2.32 -20.08
CA ILE A 37 29.32 3.34 -20.03
C ILE A 37 30.04 3.39 -18.68
N HIS A 38 29.83 2.40 -17.82
CA HIS A 38 30.44 2.27 -16.48
C HIS A 38 30.25 3.51 -15.57
N CYS A 39 29.14 4.21 -15.69
CA CYS A 39 28.83 5.39 -14.86
C CYS A 39 28.58 5.07 -13.40
N THR A 40 28.41 3.81 -13.03
CA THR A 40 28.20 3.25 -11.69
C THR A 40 26.95 3.73 -10.96
N ARG A 41 26.03 4.46 -11.62
CA ARG A 41 24.79 4.97 -10.96
C ARG A 41 23.94 3.85 -10.37
N CYS A 42 23.82 2.72 -11.09
CA CYS A 42 23.06 1.54 -10.61
C CYS A 42 23.70 0.93 -9.35
N ILE A 43 25.03 0.82 -9.30
CA ILE A 43 25.75 0.30 -8.12
C ILE A 43 25.56 1.25 -6.94
N ARG A 44 25.80 2.56 -7.15
CA ARG A 44 25.62 3.56 -6.08
C ARG A 44 24.19 3.61 -5.55
N PHE A 45 23.19 3.53 -6.43
CA PHE A 45 21.80 3.43 -6.01
C PHE A 45 21.56 2.20 -5.13
N ALA A 46 22.02 1.01 -5.59
CA ALA A 46 21.84 -0.21 -4.82
C ALA A 46 22.49 -0.12 -3.44
N THR A 47 23.71 0.40 -3.34
CA THR A 47 24.45 0.46 -2.07
C THR A 47 24.04 1.64 -1.19
N GLU A 48 23.77 2.82 -1.73
CA GLU A 48 23.50 4.04 -0.96
C GLU A 48 22.01 4.19 -0.64
N VAL A 49 21.11 4.02 -1.62
CA VAL A 49 19.66 4.22 -1.47
C VAL A 49 18.95 2.93 -1.04
N ALA A 50 19.08 1.87 -1.84
CA ALA A 50 18.41 0.60 -1.54
C ALA A 50 19.06 -0.16 -0.38
N GLY A 51 20.37 0.01 -0.16
CA GLY A 51 21.10 -0.60 0.95
C GLY A 51 21.43 -2.07 0.75
N VAL A 52 21.56 -2.50 -0.51
CA VAL A 52 21.86 -3.88 -0.88
C VAL A 52 23.10 -3.97 -1.76
N SER A 53 23.85 -5.06 -1.66
CA SER A 53 25.08 -5.28 -2.44
C SER A 53 24.84 -6.31 -3.55
N GLU A 54 23.71 -6.19 -4.26
CA GLU A 54 23.31 -7.16 -5.28
C GLU A 54 24.01 -6.96 -6.63
N ILE A 55 24.46 -5.75 -6.94
CA ILE A 55 25.09 -5.37 -8.18
C ILE A 55 26.46 -4.71 -7.92
N GLY A 56 27.45 -5.07 -8.71
CA GLY A 56 28.82 -4.57 -8.59
C GLY A 56 29.54 -4.47 -9.91
N ALA A 57 30.82 -4.09 -9.86
CA ALA A 57 31.71 -4.04 -11.01
C ALA A 57 32.82 -5.08 -10.86
N ILE A 58 33.09 -5.82 -11.92
CA ILE A 58 34.23 -6.75 -12.03
C ILE A 58 35.16 -6.30 -13.17
N GLY A 59 36.43 -6.69 -13.09
CA GLY A 59 37.45 -6.26 -14.06
C GLY A 59 37.90 -4.81 -13.86
N ARG A 60 38.68 -4.31 -14.80
CA ARG A 60 39.18 -2.92 -14.81
C ARG A 60 39.39 -2.43 -16.26
N GLY A 61 39.42 -1.11 -16.41
CA GLY A 61 39.62 -0.48 -17.71
C GLY A 61 38.55 -0.90 -18.73
N GLU A 62 38.94 -1.29 -19.91
CA GLU A 62 38.03 -1.72 -20.99
C GLU A 62 37.24 -2.98 -20.64
N ASP A 63 37.79 -3.86 -19.81
CA ASP A 63 37.19 -5.12 -19.40
C ASP A 63 36.25 -4.98 -18.19
N THR A 64 36.03 -3.77 -17.71
CA THR A 64 35.07 -3.55 -16.61
C THR A 64 33.67 -3.96 -17.04
N GLN A 65 33.01 -4.77 -16.23
CA GLN A 65 31.63 -5.21 -16.44
C GLN A 65 30.80 -4.97 -15.18
N ILE A 66 29.60 -4.44 -15.37
CA ILE A 66 28.61 -4.34 -14.31
C ILE A 66 27.79 -5.63 -14.31
N THR A 67 27.71 -6.30 -13.17
CA THR A 67 27.03 -7.59 -13.04
C THR A 67 26.53 -7.81 -11.64
N THR A 68 25.64 -8.77 -11.46
CA THR A 68 25.25 -9.30 -10.14
C THR A 68 26.24 -10.38 -9.71
N TYR A 69 26.33 -10.62 -8.39
CA TYR A 69 27.19 -11.68 -7.87
C TYR A 69 26.66 -13.06 -8.29
N LEU A 70 27.47 -13.86 -8.97
CA LEU A 70 27.12 -15.21 -9.47
C LEU A 70 25.78 -15.26 -10.24
N GLU A 71 25.46 -14.20 -10.98
CA GLU A 71 24.21 -14.09 -11.75
C GLU A 71 22.93 -14.23 -10.90
N LYS A 72 22.99 -13.90 -9.60
CA LYS A 72 21.81 -13.80 -8.75
C LYS A 72 20.89 -12.71 -9.27
N SER A 73 19.60 -12.86 -9.05
CA SER A 73 18.61 -11.81 -9.33
C SER A 73 18.80 -10.61 -8.39
N MET A 74 18.40 -9.45 -8.84
CA MET A 74 18.18 -8.30 -7.94
C MET A 74 16.84 -8.49 -7.26
N GLU A 75 16.86 -8.59 -5.92
CA GLU A 75 15.69 -8.92 -5.08
C GLU A 75 15.22 -7.76 -4.20
N SER A 76 15.95 -6.63 -4.26
CA SER A 76 15.55 -5.42 -3.54
C SER A 76 14.19 -4.93 -4.01
N GLU A 77 13.38 -4.48 -3.07
CA GLU A 77 12.05 -3.89 -3.29
C GLU A 77 12.08 -2.57 -4.09
N LEU A 78 13.30 -2.05 -4.37
CA LEU A 78 13.55 -0.82 -5.12
C LEU A 78 14.31 -1.07 -6.43
N SER A 79 14.52 -2.34 -6.83
CA SER A 79 15.43 -2.71 -7.93
C SER A 79 15.06 -2.05 -9.27
N GLY A 80 13.78 -1.83 -9.56
CA GLY A 80 13.32 -1.19 -10.78
C GLY A 80 13.80 0.25 -11.01
N ASN A 81 14.22 0.96 -9.96
CA ASN A 81 14.71 2.34 -10.08
C ASN A 81 16.06 2.44 -10.82
N VAL A 82 16.87 1.37 -10.85
CA VAL A 82 18.12 1.37 -11.62
C VAL A 82 17.90 1.56 -13.13
N ILE A 83 16.70 1.23 -13.61
CA ILE A 83 16.31 1.38 -15.02
C ILE A 83 16.21 2.87 -15.39
N ASP A 84 15.57 3.67 -14.52
CA ASP A 84 15.41 5.10 -14.72
C ASP A 84 16.75 5.85 -14.61
N LEU A 85 17.66 5.33 -13.78
CA LEU A 85 19.00 5.88 -13.59
C LEU A 85 19.97 5.55 -14.73
N CYS A 86 19.70 4.49 -15.52
CA CYS A 86 20.58 4.07 -16.59
C CYS A 86 20.46 4.99 -17.81
N PRO A 87 21.48 5.83 -18.13
CA PRO A 87 21.36 6.86 -19.16
C PRO A 87 21.42 6.31 -20.60
N VAL A 88 21.80 5.05 -20.79
CA VAL A 88 22.14 4.48 -22.10
C VAL A 88 21.32 3.26 -22.49
N GLY A 89 20.32 2.86 -21.70
CA GLY A 89 19.50 1.68 -21.98
C GLY A 89 20.27 0.36 -21.89
N ALA A 90 21.35 0.31 -21.11
CA ALA A 90 22.00 -0.94 -20.74
C ALA A 90 21.13 -1.76 -19.77
N LEU A 91 20.33 -1.08 -18.94
CA LEU A 91 19.31 -1.65 -18.08
C LEU A 91 17.96 -1.11 -18.55
N THR A 92 17.01 -1.98 -18.84
CA THR A 92 15.67 -1.62 -19.30
C THR A 92 14.62 -2.47 -18.60
N SER A 93 13.38 -1.98 -18.58
CA SER A 93 12.26 -2.71 -17.98
C SER A 93 11.91 -3.93 -18.82
N LYS A 94 12.14 -5.13 -18.30
CA LYS A 94 11.84 -6.38 -19.00
C LYS A 94 10.34 -6.53 -19.35
N PRO A 95 9.39 -6.19 -18.45
CA PRO A 95 7.96 -6.25 -18.76
C PRO A 95 7.49 -5.23 -19.79
N TYR A 96 8.23 -4.13 -19.98
CA TYR A 96 7.80 -3.04 -20.88
C TYR A 96 8.59 -2.96 -22.19
N VAL A 97 9.79 -3.52 -22.26
CA VAL A 97 10.68 -3.38 -23.43
C VAL A 97 9.98 -3.86 -24.72
N PHE A 98 9.97 -3.00 -25.77
CA PHE A 98 9.31 -3.21 -27.07
C PHE A 98 7.77 -3.16 -27.07
N GLU A 99 7.12 -2.80 -25.97
CA GLU A 99 5.65 -2.70 -25.90
C GLU A 99 5.09 -1.45 -26.59
N ALA A 100 5.73 -0.30 -26.41
CA ALA A 100 5.31 0.97 -27.02
C ALA A 100 6.43 1.98 -27.06
N ARG A 101 6.29 3.01 -27.91
CA ARG A 101 7.21 4.15 -27.98
C ARG A 101 6.77 5.25 -27.01
N PRO A 102 7.70 6.02 -26.39
CA PRO A 102 7.34 7.06 -25.41
C PRO A 102 6.40 8.16 -25.93
N TRP A 103 6.42 8.44 -27.22
CA TRP A 103 5.55 9.45 -27.86
C TRP A 103 4.14 8.93 -28.18
N GLU A 104 3.92 7.64 -28.17
CA GLU A 104 2.60 7.02 -28.37
C GLU A 104 1.80 6.97 -27.08
N LEU A 105 2.45 7.21 -25.94
CA LEU A 105 1.86 7.07 -24.62
C LEU A 105 1.19 8.36 -24.14
N LYS A 106 -0.04 8.23 -23.68
CA LYS A 106 -0.69 9.26 -22.86
C LYS A 106 -0.14 9.17 -21.43
N LYS A 107 0.28 10.30 -20.90
CA LYS A 107 0.88 10.44 -19.56
C LYS A 107 -0.12 11.06 -18.61
N THR A 108 -0.45 10.39 -17.53
CA THR A 108 -1.38 10.87 -16.50
C THR A 108 -0.68 10.83 -15.15
N GLU A 109 -0.70 11.94 -14.43
CA GLU A 109 -0.20 12.00 -13.06
C GLU A 109 -1.21 11.35 -12.11
N SER A 110 -0.73 10.62 -11.11
CA SER A 110 -1.59 9.94 -10.15
C SER A 110 -0.85 9.66 -8.85
N ILE A 111 -1.49 8.91 -7.97
CA ILE A 111 -0.97 8.52 -6.66
C ILE A 111 -0.92 6.99 -6.58
N ASP A 112 0.13 6.49 -5.96
CA ASP A 112 0.28 5.07 -5.63
C ASP A 112 -0.69 4.66 -4.51
N VAL A 113 -1.32 3.52 -4.69
CA VAL A 113 -2.24 2.91 -3.72
C VAL A 113 -1.76 1.55 -3.20
N MET A 114 -0.54 1.14 -3.58
CA MET A 114 0.00 -0.16 -3.18
C MET A 114 0.47 -0.19 -1.72
N ASP A 115 0.67 0.97 -1.11
CA ASP A 115 0.91 1.16 0.32
C ASP A 115 0.32 2.50 0.80
N ALA A 116 0.53 2.84 2.07
CA ALA A 116 -0.04 4.05 2.66
C ALA A 116 0.83 5.32 2.45
N VAL A 117 2.00 5.21 1.86
CA VAL A 117 2.92 6.36 1.67
C VAL A 117 2.32 7.42 0.75
N GLY A 118 1.56 6.98 -0.27
CA GLY A 118 0.98 7.86 -1.27
C GLY A 118 2.04 8.46 -2.21
N SER A 119 2.97 7.62 -2.68
CA SER A 119 4.01 8.03 -3.62
C SER A 119 3.42 8.63 -4.90
N ASN A 120 4.00 9.73 -5.38
CA ASN A 120 3.56 10.36 -6.61
C ASN A 120 4.06 9.56 -7.82
N ILE A 121 3.15 9.22 -8.70
CA ILE A 121 3.40 8.39 -9.88
C ILE A 121 2.91 9.05 -11.16
N ARG A 122 3.45 8.57 -12.27
CA ARG A 122 2.95 8.84 -13.61
C ARG A 122 2.55 7.53 -14.26
N ILE A 123 1.31 7.45 -14.68
CA ILE A 123 0.75 6.30 -15.39
C ILE A 123 0.83 6.59 -16.88
N ASP A 124 1.52 5.72 -17.61
CA ASP A 124 1.67 5.80 -19.07
C ASP A 124 0.75 4.75 -19.73
N THR A 125 -0.22 5.21 -20.52
CA THR A 125 -1.20 4.35 -21.21
C THR A 125 -1.04 4.39 -22.71
N TYR A 126 -1.28 3.26 -23.38
CA TYR A 126 -1.44 3.15 -24.83
C TYR A 126 -2.88 2.74 -25.12
N GLY A 127 -3.62 3.63 -25.78
CA GLY A 127 -5.07 3.46 -25.84
C GLY A 127 -5.69 3.45 -24.44
N TRP A 128 -6.27 2.32 -24.06
CA TRP A 128 -6.97 2.11 -22.77
C TRP A 128 -6.15 1.27 -21.78
N GLU A 129 -5.01 0.77 -22.24
CA GLU A 129 -4.18 -0.14 -21.47
C GLU A 129 -3.06 0.60 -20.74
N VAL A 130 -2.92 0.34 -19.44
CA VAL A 130 -1.77 0.80 -18.66
C VAL A 130 -0.55 -0.01 -19.08
N LYS A 131 0.46 0.66 -19.64
CA LYS A 131 1.69 0.03 -20.13
C LYS A 131 2.80 0.05 -19.10
N ARG A 132 2.91 1.12 -18.31
CA ARG A 132 3.92 1.24 -17.25
C ARG A 132 3.54 2.33 -16.25
N ILE A 133 4.12 2.21 -15.06
CA ILE A 133 4.08 3.22 -14.01
C ILE A 133 5.51 3.68 -13.73
N LEU A 134 5.71 5.00 -13.66
CA LEU A 134 6.99 5.64 -13.39
C LEU A 134 6.86 6.59 -12.20
N PRO A 135 7.96 6.87 -11.48
CA PRO A 135 7.93 7.87 -10.43
C PRO A 135 7.67 9.27 -11.01
N LYS A 136 6.92 10.07 -10.25
CA LYS A 136 6.89 11.52 -10.37
C LYS A 136 7.64 12.11 -9.18
N ILE A 137 8.56 13.01 -9.44
CA ILE A 137 9.39 13.64 -8.39
C ILE A 137 8.49 14.38 -7.40
N ASN A 138 8.61 14.02 -6.13
CA ASN A 138 8.04 14.74 -5.01
C ASN A 138 8.98 14.64 -3.81
N GLU A 139 9.75 15.70 -3.56
CA GLU A 139 10.75 15.78 -2.48
C GLU A 139 10.13 15.55 -1.09
N SER A 140 8.85 15.90 -0.92
CA SER A 140 8.16 15.76 0.36
C SER A 140 7.76 14.31 0.68
N ILE A 141 7.59 13.44 -0.32
CA ILE A 141 7.08 12.08 -0.13
C ILE A 141 8.10 11.05 -0.62
N ASN A 142 8.19 10.84 -1.93
CA ASN A 142 8.93 9.74 -2.52
C ASN A 142 10.26 10.14 -3.17
N GLU A 143 10.67 11.41 -3.15
CA GLU A 143 11.81 11.91 -3.93
C GLU A 143 11.68 11.52 -5.41
N GLU A 144 12.63 10.76 -5.94
CA GLU A 144 12.66 10.25 -7.31
C GLU A 144 12.30 8.76 -7.41
N TRP A 145 11.94 8.13 -6.28
CA TRP A 145 11.85 6.67 -6.18
C TRP A 145 10.43 6.16 -6.03
N ILE A 146 10.17 4.96 -6.53
CA ILE A 146 8.97 4.16 -6.24
C ILE A 146 9.35 2.71 -5.98
N SER A 147 8.50 2.01 -5.27
CA SER A 147 8.69 0.57 -5.01
C SER A 147 8.47 -0.27 -6.27
N ASP A 148 9.06 -1.45 -6.33
CA ASP A 148 8.86 -2.37 -7.45
C ASP A 148 7.42 -2.84 -7.55
N LYS A 149 6.74 -2.98 -6.43
CA LYS A 149 5.30 -3.26 -6.37
C LYS A 149 4.48 -2.14 -7.04
N THR A 150 4.74 -0.89 -6.70
CA THR A 150 4.12 0.28 -7.32
C THR A 150 4.33 0.30 -8.83
N ARG A 151 5.58 -0.01 -9.27
CA ARG A 151 5.99 0.08 -10.67
C ARG A 151 5.40 -1.02 -11.54
N TYR A 152 5.31 -2.25 -11.05
CA TYR A 152 5.07 -3.43 -11.86
C TYR A 152 3.76 -4.16 -11.60
N ALA A 153 3.07 -3.91 -10.49
CA ALA A 153 1.77 -4.54 -10.24
C ALA A 153 0.70 -4.15 -11.27
N CYS A 154 0.95 -3.14 -12.10
CA CYS A 154 0.00 -2.64 -13.10
C CYS A 154 -0.38 -3.67 -14.18
N ASP A 155 0.42 -4.69 -14.44
CA ASP A 155 0.05 -5.77 -15.35
C ASP A 155 -1.12 -6.61 -14.78
N GLY A 156 -1.32 -6.63 -13.46
CA GLY A 156 -2.47 -7.22 -12.81
C GLY A 156 -3.81 -6.59 -13.24
N LEU A 157 -3.80 -5.34 -13.69
CA LEU A 157 -4.99 -4.67 -14.24
C LEU A 157 -5.51 -5.30 -15.55
N LYS A 158 -4.76 -6.22 -16.16
CA LYS A 158 -5.15 -6.95 -17.37
C LYS A 158 -5.80 -8.30 -17.09
N TYR A 159 -5.61 -8.85 -15.88
CA TYR A 159 -5.99 -10.22 -15.55
C TYR A 159 -7.07 -10.27 -14.49
N GLN A 160 -7.89 -11.30 -14.52
CA GLN A 160 -8.94 -11.60 -13.54
C GLN A 160 -9.91 -10.44 -13.27
N ARG A 161 -10.10 -9.53 -14.25
CA ARG A 161 -10.97 -8.37 -14.11
C ARG A 161 -12.44 -8.77 -14.16
N LEU A 162 -13.22 -8.18 -13.27
CA LEU A 162 -14.67 -8.28 -13.28
C LEU A 162 -15.23 -7.26 -14.26
N ASP A 163 -16.06 -7.72 -15.19
CA ASP A 163 -16.58 -6.94 -16.33
C ASP A 163 -18.09 -6.71 -16.30
N THR A 164 -18.83 -7.59 -15.67
CA THR A 164 -20.30 -7.59 -15.56
C THR A 164 -20.71 -8.06 -14.18
N PRO A 165 -21.96 -7.82 -13.72
CA PRO A 165 -22.46 -8.41 -12.49
C PRO A 165 -22.61 -9.93 -12.60
N TYR A 166 -22.36 -10.63 -11.47
CA TYR A 166 -22.50 -12.08 -11.37
C TYR A 166 -23.30 -12.47 -10.14
N ILE A 167 -24.09 -13.51 -10.26
CA ILE A 167 -24.78 -14.16 -9.13
C ILE A 167 -24.32 -15.61 -9.01
N ARG A 168 -24.14 -16.06 -7.79
CA ARG A 168 -23.78 -17.45 -7.49
C ARG A 168 -24.98 -18.37 -7.78
N SER A 169 -24.73 -19.44 -8.50
CA SER A 169 -25.66 -20.54 -8.74
C SER A 169 -25.04 -21.87 -8.32
N ASN A 170 -25.81 -22.96 -8.39
CA ASN A 170 -25.31 -24.31 -8.05
C ASN A 170 -24.13 -24.75 -8.95
N ASP A 171 -24.07 -24.24 -10.18
CA ASP A 171 -23.06 -24.59 -11.20
C ASP A 171 -21.92 -23.57 -11.29
N GLY A 172 -21.84 -22.62 -10.33
CA GLY A 172 -20.84 -21.56 -10.32
C GLY A 172 -21.45 -20.16 -10.47
N PHE A 173 -20.69 -19.20 -11.00
CA PHE A 173 -21.16 -17.83 -11.20
C PHE A 173 -21.83 -17.65 -12.56
N LYS A 174 -23.03 -17.04 -12.57
CA LYS A 174 -23.79 -16.69 -13.76
C LYS A 174 -23.78 -15.17 -13.96
N LYS A 175 -23.54 -14.71 -15.18
CA LYS A 175 -23.68 -13.30 -15.57
C LYS A 175 -25.15 -12.88 -15.49
N ILE A 176 -25.40 -11.70 -14.94
CA ILE A 176 -26.72 -11.07 -14.86
C ILE A 176 -26.65 -9.60 -15.27
N SER A 177 -27.80 -8.99 -15.56
CA SER A 177 -27.85 -7.56 -15.82
C SER A 177 -27.70 -6.74 -14.55
N TRP A 178 -27.29 -5.47 -14.67
CA TRP A 178 -27.28 -4.53 -13.53
C TRP A 178 -28.67 -4.37 -12.90
N GLU A 179 -29.73 -4.41 -13.71
CA GLU A 179 -31.10 -4.30 -13.22
C GLU A 179 -31.48 -5.47 -12.32
N ASP A 180 -31.18 -6.70 -12.75
CA ASP A 180 -31.41 -7.92 -11.96
C ASP A 180 -30.54 -7.93 -10.69
N ALA A 181 -29.29 -7.46 -10.79
CA ALA A 181 -28.38 -7.38 -9.66
C ALA A 181 -28.91 -6.41 -8.59
N TYR A 182 -29.32 -5.20 -8.98
CA TYR A 182 -29.94 -4.25 -8.06
C TYR A 182 -31.28 -4.74 -7.51
N GLY A 183 -32.10 -5.44 -8.33
CA GLY A 183 -33.33 -6.08 -7.90
C GLY A 183 -33.08 -7.08 -6.77
N THR A 184 -32.22 -8.06 -7.01
CA THR A 184 -31.83 -9.08 -6.03
C THR A 184 -31.29 -8.46 -4.75
N LEU A 185 -30.40 -7.45 -4.87
CA LEU A 185 -29.81 -6.77 -3.72
C LEU A 185 -30.84 -5.98 -2.93
N THR A 186 -31.74 -5.27 -3.61
CA THR A 186 -32.81 -4.47 -2.99
C THR A 186 -33.77 -5.36 -2.19
N ASP A 187 -34.17 -6.50 -2.75
CA ASP A 187 -35.05 -7.46 -2.10
C ASP A 187 -34.37 -8.09 -0.87
N LYS A 188 -33.08 -8.42 -0.98
CA LYS A 188 -32.30 -8.94 0.14
C LYS A 188 -32.17 -7.91 1.27
N ILE A 189 -31.88 -6.65 0.96
CA ILE A 189 -31.80 -5.57 1.95
C ILE A 189 -33.14 -5.37 2.65
N LYS A 190 -34.27 -5.34 1.91
CA LYS A 190 -35.60 -5.16 2.48
C LYS A 190 -36.04 -6.31 3.38
N SER A 191 -35.58 -7.53 3.11
CA SER A 191 -35.90 -8.72 3.91
C SER A 191 -35.00 -8.90 5.13
N THR A 192 -33.89 -8.15 5.25
CA THR A 192 -32.90 -8.29 6.33
C THR A 192 -33.07 -7.15 7.34
N ASN A 193 -33.00 -7.47 8.63
CA ASN A 193 -32.98 -6.45 9.67
C ASN A 193 -31.72 -5.58 9.55
N PRO A 194 -31.77 -4.23 9.62
CA PRO A 194 -30.61 -3.35 9.59
C PRO A 194 -29.47 -3.75 10.54
N ASP A 195 -29.78 -4.22 11.74
CA ASP A 195 -28.79 -4.68 12.73
C ASP A 195 -28.06 -5.98 12.29
N LYS A 196 -28.56 -6.68 11.28
CA LYS A 196 -27.98 -7.90 10.69
C LYS A 196 -27.28 -7.64 9.36
N ILE A 197 -27.08 -6.38 9.01
CA ILE A 197 -26.32 -5.95 7.84
C ILE A 197 -24.96 -5.43 8.33
N GLY A 198 -23.87 -5.92 7.72
CA GLY A 198 -22.51 -5.44 8.01
C GLY A 198 -21.75 -5.07 6.73
N CYS A 199 -20.74 -4.23 6.86
CA CYS A 199 -19.88 -3.85 5.76
C CYS A 199 -18.41 -3.72 6.19
N ILE A 200 -17.51 -4.27 5.37
CA ILE A 200 -16.07 -4.03 5.50
C ILE A 200 -15.56 -3.44 4.19
N THR A 201 -14.90 -2.28 4.27
CA THR A 201 -14.23 -1.65 3.14
C THR A 201 -12.79 -2.14 3.00
N GLY A 202 -12.25 -2.12 1.79
CA GLY A 202 -10.95 -2.70 1.46
C GLY A 202 -9.80 -1.70 1.39
N ASP A 203 -8.64 -2.25 1.10
CA ASP A 203 -7.34 -1.59 1.22
C ASP A 203 -7.07 -0.51 0.17
N LEU A 204 -7.70 -0.62 -1.01
CA LEU A 204 -7.49 0.25 -2.17
C LEU A 204 -8.64 1.26 -2.38
N THR A 205 -9.56 1.35 -1.44
CA THR A 205 -10.78 2.16 -1.56
C THR A 205 -10.48 3.65 -1.41
N ASN A 206 -10.95 4.48 -2.33
CA ASN A 206 -10.81 5.93 -2.28
C ASN A 206 -11.80 6.60 -1.31
N MET A 207 -11.58 7.87 -1.02
CA MET A 207 -12.39 8.64 -0.06
C MET A 207 -13.84 8.82 -0.50
N GLU A 208 -14.09 8.96 -1.80
CA GLU A 208 -15.44 9.09 -2.38
C GLU A 208 -16.26 7.83 -2.14
N THR A 209 -15.66 6.67 -2.36
CA THR A 209 -16.29 5.37 -2.07
C THR A 209 -16.56 5.23 -0.57
N LEU A 210 -15.54 5.46 0.26
CA LEU A 210 -15.68 5.38 1.72
C LEU A 210 -16.80 6.28 2.23
N PHE A 211 -16.87 7.53 1.76
CA PHE A 211 -17.88 8.48 2.18
C PHE A 211 -19.27 8.10 1.67
N SER A 212 -19.40 7.67 0.41
CA SER A 212 -20.68 7.25 -0.16
C SER A 212 -21.24 6.00 0.54
N VAL A 213 -20.38 5.03 0.89
CA VAL A 213 -20.75 3.84 1.66
C VAL A 213 -21.21 4.24 3.06
N LYS A 214 -20.48 5.12 3.75
CA LYS A 214 -20.90 5.65 5.05
C LYS A 214 -22.28 6.31 4.98
N GLU A 215 -22.53 7.14 3.98
CA GLU A 215 -23.81 7.82 3.79
C GLU A 215 -24.94 6.83 3.47
N LEU A 216 -24.67 5.80 2.65
CA LEU A 216 -25.61 4.72 2.39
C LEU A 216 -26.01 4.01 3.69
N PHE A 217 -25.05 3.59 4.49
CA PHE A 217 -25.30 2.86 5.73
C PHE A 217 -26.03 3.71 6.75
N ASN A 218 -25.59 4.94 6.97
CA ASN A 218 -26.19 5.82 7.99
C ASN A 218 -27.55 6.38 7.57
N LYS A 219 -27.71 6.87 6.33
CA LYS A 219 -28.91 7.61 5.90
C LYS A 219 -29.98 6.74 5.24
N ILE A 220 -29.58 5.66 4.57
CA ILE A 220 -30.49 4.82 3.77
C ILE A 220 -30.84 3.53 4.51
N LEU A 221 -29.82 2.81 4.99
CA LEU A 221 -29.99 1.53 5.68
C LEU A 221 -30.26 1.68 7.17
N ASN A 222 -29.98 2.85 7.76
CA ASN A 222 -30.03 3.10 9.21
C ASN A 222 -29.21 2.07 10.01
N CYS A 223 -28.04 1.72 9.51
CA CYS A 223 -27.13 0.71 10.05
C CYS A 223 -25.79 1.37 10.42
N LYS A 224 -25.18 0.96 11.53
CA LYS A 224 -23.89 1.48 11.99
C LYS A 224 -22.74 0.49 11.82
N ASN A 225 -23.02 -0.74 11.40
CA ASN A 225 -22.07 -1.83 11.31
C ASN A 225 -21.14 -1.66 10.08
N LEU A 226 -20.18 -0.76 10.21
CA LEU A 226 -19.26 -0.38 9.13
C LEU A 226 -17.83 -0.27 9.66
N ASP A 227 -16.91 -1.06 9.11
CA ASP A 227 -15.49 -1.04 9.42
C ASP A 227 -14.63 -1.09 8.14
N SER A 228 -13.37 -0.73 8.27
CA SER A 228 -12.37 -0.78 7.18
C SER A 228 -11.22 -1.75 7.48
N ARG A 229 -11.18 -2.34 8.64
CA ARG A 229 -10.08 -3.19 9.09
C ARG A 229 -10.35 -4.65 8.78
N PRO A 230 -9.39 -5.39 8.19
CA PRO A 230 -9.51 -6.84 8.00
C PRO A 230 -9.28 -7.62 9.30
N VAL A 231 -8.67 -6.97 10.31
CA VAL A 231 -8.41 -7.53 11.64
C VAL A 231 -8.59 -6.42 12.68
N LYS A 232 -9.12 -6.75 13.83
CA LYS A 232 -9.30 -5.80 14.93
C LYS A 232 -7.96 -5.23 15.40
N THR A 233 -7.83 -3.92 15.35
CA THR A 233 -6.66 -3.16 15.82
C THR A 233 -7.13 -2.05 16.75
N TYR A 234 -6.29 -1.70 17.72
CA TYR A 234 -6.56 -0.53 18.55
C TYR A 234 -6.41 0.75 17.73
N VAL A 235 -7.42 1.60 17.78
CA VAL A 235 -7.40 2.94 17.19
C VAL A 235 -8.09 3.91 18.13
N ASN A 236 -7.39 4.96 18.52
CA ASN A 236 -7.98 6.08 19.25
C ASN A 236 -8.31 7.20 18.26
N ASN A 237 -9.59 7.34 17.88
CA ASN A 237 -10.05 8.34 16.91
C ASN A 237 -10.42 9.71 17.54
N SER A 238 -10.09 9.95 18.83
CA SER A 238 -10.34 11.23 19.49
C SER A 238 -9.56 12.40 18.89
N SER A 239 -8.38 12.10 18.33
CA SER A 239 -7.56 13.06 17.61
C SER A 239 -6.89 12.38 16.43
N ARG A 240 -6.78 13.11 15.32
CA ARG A 240 -6.10 12.64 14.11
C ARG A 240 -4.64 12.25 14.38
N THR A 241 -3.97 12.93 15.30
CA THR A 241 -2.60 12.65 15.71
C THR A 241 -2.39 11.26 16.34
N ASN A 242 -3.46 10.53 16.66
CA ASN A 242 -3.36 9.20 17.23
C ASN A 242 -3.24 8.07 16.18
N TYR A 243 -3.44 8.35 14.89
CA TYR A 243 -3.45 7.32 13.84
C TYR A 243 -2.71 7.71 12.56
N ILE A 244 -2.04 8.86 12.52
CA ILE A 244 -1.21 9.28 11.38
C ILE A 244 0.28 9.22 11.71
N PHE A 245 1.11 9.36 10.70
CA PHE A 245 2.55 9.53 10.82
C PHE A 245 2.87 11.02 11.09
N ASN A 246 2.88 11.41 12.35
CA ASN A 246 2.92 12.82 12.76
C ASN A 246 4.25 13.53 12.45
N THR A 247 5.36 12.81 12.45
CA THR A 247 6.69 13.40 12.27
C THR A 247 6.88 13.99 10.89
N GLN A 248 6.07 13.65 9.90
CA GLN A 248 6.25 13.87 8.46
C GLN A 248 7.47 13.12 7.88
N ILE A 249 7.35 12.70 6.61
CA ILE A 249 8.37 11.90 5.93
C ILE A 249 9.69 12.67 5.80
N THR A 250 9.63 13.96 5.49
CA THR A 250 10.81 14.83 5.35
C THR A 250 11.55 15.03 6.66
N ASN A 251 10.85 15.06 7.78
CA ASN A 251 11.44 15.29 9.08
C ASN A 251 12.19 14.06 9.63
N ILE A 252 12.01 12.87 9.03
CA ILE A 252 12.83 11.70 9.36
C ILE A 252 14.32 12.02 9.20
N GLU A 253 14.68 12.85 8.22
CA GLU A 253 16.07 13.26 7.99
C GLU A 253 16.65 14.17 9.11
N LYS A 254 15.81 14.68 10.01
CA LYS A 254 16.22 15.49 11.19
C LYS A 254 16.24 14.67 12.47
N SER A 255 15.80 13.42 12.41
CA SER A 255 15.73 12.53 13.58
C SER A 255 17.13 12.05 13.97
N ASP A 256 17.34 11.92 15.27
CA ASP A 256 18.55 11.38 15.89
C ASP A 256 18.31 10.03 16.60
N PHE A 257 17.05 9.63 16.74
CA PHE A 257 16.67 8.37 17.39
C PHE A 257 15.36 7.82 16.82
N ILE A 258 15.33 6.52 16.51
CA ILE A 258 14.09 5.82 16.12
C ILE A 258 13.86 4.58 16.98
N LEU A 259 12.62 4.39 17.44
CA LEU A 259 12.13 3.16 18.03
C LEU A 259 11.02 2.55 17.17
N LEU A 260 11.24 1.36 16.67
CA LEU A 260 10.26 0.57 15.91
C LEU A 260 9.49 -0.36 16.85
N VAL A 261 8.16 -0.31 16.82
CA VAL A 261 7.28 -1.12 17.68
C VAL A 261 6.30 -1.90 16.80
N GLY A 262 6.56 -3.19 16.62
CA GLY A 262 5.68 -4.08 15.84
C GLY A 262 5.53 -3.67 14.37
N THR A 263 6.62 -3.27 13.70
CA THR A 263 6.63 -2.84 12.30
C THR A 263 7.91 -3.27 11.59
N ASN A 264 7.77 -3.60 10.30
CA ASN A 264 8.86 -3.75 9.35
C ASN A 264 8.72 -2.71 8.23
N PRO A 265 9.30 -1.53 8.36
CA PRO A 265 9.12 -0.45 7.39
C PRO A 265 9.66 -0.80 5.99
N ARG A 266 10.59 -1.75 5.83
CA ARG A 266 11.09 -2.19 4.52
C ARG A 266 9.97 -2.77 3.66
N HIS A 267 9.07 -3.58 4.25
CA HIS A 267 7.99 -4.24 3.54
C HIS A 267 6.65 -3.47 3.63
N GLU A 268 6.43 -2.75 4.72
CA GLU A 268 5.18 -2.01 4.97
C GLU A 268 5.16 -0.67 4.22
N ALA A 269 6.30 0.03 4.18
CA ALA A 269 6.44 1.35 3.56
C ALA A 269 7.87 1.53 3.01
N THR A 270 8.16 0.88 1.89
CA THR A 270 9.52 0.78 1.32
C THR A 270 10.20 2.15 1.12
N ILE A 271 9.46 3.14 0.64
CA ILE A 271 9.97 4.51 0.45
C ILE A 271 10.29 5.18 1.80
N LEU A 272 9.46 4.98 2.82
CA LEU A 272 9.77 5.46 4.18
C LEU A 272 11.04 4.81 4.72
N ASN A 273 11.24 3.51 4.48
CA ASN A 273 12.44 2.78 4.86
C ASN A 273 13.70 3.37 4.21
N SER A 274 13.63 3.75 2.94
CA SER A 274 14.76 4.40 2.24
C SER A 274 15.11 5.76 2.87
N ARG A 275 14.10 6.52 3.34
CA ARG A 275 14.30 7.79 4.08
C ARG A 275 14.94 7.55 5.44
N ILE A 276 14.54 6.50 6.17
CA ILE A 276 15.19 6.12 7.45
C ILE A 276 16.65 5.76 7.20
N ARG A 277 16.92 4.95 6.15
CA ARG A 277 18.29 4.63 5.75
C ARG A 277 19.11 5.87 5.41
N LYS A 278 18.57 6.80 4.64
CA LYS A 278 19.23 8.08 4.28
C LYS A 278 19.60 8.87 5.53
N SER A 279 18.70 8.96 6.51
CA SER A 279 18.95 9.62 7.79
C SER A 279 20.01 8.89 8.61
N TYR A 280 19.97 7.54 8.66
CA TYR A 280 21.00 6.75 9.32
C TYR A 280 22.40 7.03 8.77
N LEU A 281 22.56 7.03 7.44
CA LEU A 281 23.86 7.27 6.78
C LEU A 281 24.36 8.70 6.99
N LYS A 282 23.45 9.68 7.04
CA LYS A 282 23.80 11.11 7.16
C LYS A 282 24.09 11.52 8.60
N ASN A 283 23.28 11.05 9.54
CA ASN A 283 23.27 11.55 10.93
C ASN A 283 23.80 10.54 11.95
N ASN A 284 24.18 9.33 11.53
CA ASN A 284 24.56 8.22 12.41
C ASN A 284 23.50 7.95 13.50
N MET A 285 22.23 7.99 13.11
CA MET A 285 21.05 7.87 13.96
C MET A 285 21.00 6.51 14.67
N GLU A 286 20.64 6.48 15.94
CA GLU A 286 20.41 5.21 16.66
C GLU A 286 19.01 4.67 16.38
N ILE A 287 18.94 3.39 15.96
CA ILE A 287 17.68 2.71 15.66
C ILE A 287 17.52 1.48 16.56
N TYR A 288 16.37 1.38 17.20
CA TYR A 288 15.98 0.27 18.05
C TYR A 288 14.69 -0.36 17.55
N SER A 289 14.54 -1.66 17.76
CA SER A 289 13.32 -2.40 17.45
C SER A 289 12.89 -3.29 18.61
N LEU A 290 11.59 -3.31 18.86
CA LEU A 290 10.96 -4.35 19.65
C LEU A 290 10.62 -5.50 18.70
N ASN A 291 11.40 -6.54 18.76
CA ASN A 291 11.47 -7.71 17.90
C ASN A 291 12.54 -7.60 16.80
N ASP A 292 13.05 -8.76 16.40
CA ASP A 292 13.87 -8.92 15.21
C ASP A 292 12.96 -8.97 13.98
N VAL A 293 13.12 -7.99 13.11
CA VAL A 293 12.31 -7.83 11.89
C VAL A 293 13.08 -8.21 10.63
N GLY A 294 14.29 -8.79 10.79
CA GLY A 294 15.18 -9.15 9.69
C GLY A 294 15.96 -7.95 9.13
N ASP A 295 16.42 -8.06 7.89
CA ASP A 295 17.20 -7.03 7.24
C ASP A 295 16.36 -5.80 6.87
N LEU A 296 16.64 -4.66 7.50
CA LEU A 296 16.05 -3.37 7.19
C LEU A 296 16.90 -2.51 6.24
N THR A 297 18.03 -3.06 5.75
CA THR A 297 19.04 -2.36 4.95
C THR A 297 19.90 -1.36 5.73
N TYR A 298 19.74 -1.29 7.05
CA TYR A 298 20.56 -0.53 8.00
C TYR A 298 20.62 -1.27 9.34
N PRO A 299 21.68 -1.06 10.14
CA PRO A 299 21.79 -1.68 11.46
C PRO A 299 20.75 -1.13 12.42
N TYR A 300 20.24 -1.98 13.26
CA TYR A 300 19.38 -1.62 14.39
C TYR A 300 19.66 -2.54 15.58
N LYS A 301 19.25 -2.13 16.78
CA LYS A 301 19.40 -2.89 18.00
C LYS A 301 18.08 -3.48 18.44
N VAL A 302 18.03 -4.81 18.56
CA VAL A 302 16.85 -5.50 19.09
C VAL A 302 16.83 -5.37 20.61
N ILE A 303 15.71 -4.93 21.17
CA ILE A 303 15.52 -4.84 22.62
C ILE A 303 14.97 -6.18 23.13
N SER A 304 13.77 -6.54 22.69
CA SER A 304 13.05 -7.77 23.05
C SER A 304 11.76 -7.84 22.24
N SER A 305 11.19 -9.03 22.12
CA SER A 305 9.83 -9.19 21.56
C SER A 305 8.71 -9.05 22.61
N ASN A 306 9.05 -8.83 23.89
CA ASN A 306 8.07 -8.87 24.98
C ASN A 306 7.50 -7.48 25.29
N THR A 307 6.18 -7.41 25.47
CA THR A 307 5.47 -6.18 25.89
C THR A 307 5.92 -5.66 27.26
N ASP A 308 6.47 -6.50 28.14
CA ASP A 308 7.06 -6.05 29.41
C ASP A 308 8.17 -5.02 29.22
N GLU A 309 9.03 -5.20 28.21
CA GLU A 309 10.11 -4.23 27.95
C GLU A 309 9.57 -2.89 27.48
N LEU A 310 8.51 -2.92 26.63
CA LEU A 310 7.84 -1.67 26.24
C LEU A 310 7.20 -0.99 27.44
N LYS A 311 6.61 -1.75 28.38
CA LYS A 311 6.08 -1.22 29.64
C LYS A 311 7.18 -0.58 30.50
N LYS A 312 8.34 -1.21 30.65
CA LYS A 312 9.50 -0.62 31.36
C LYS A 312 9.98 0.67 30.71
N ILE A 313 9.97 0.72 29.36
CA ILE A 313 10.31 1.94 28.62
C ILE A 313 9.30 3.06 28.94
N ILE A 314 7.99 2.75 29.00
CA ILE A 314 6.94 3.70 29.35
C ILE A 314 7.09 4.20 30.80
N LEU A 315 7.46 3.32 31.73
CA LEU A 315 7.68 3.66 33.14
C LEU A 315 9.05 4.33 33.43
N ASN A 316 9.85 4.58 32.42
CA ASN A 316 11.20 5.15 32.54
C ASN A 316 12.20 4.26 33.31
N GLU A 317 11.99 2.96 33.28
CA GLU A 317 12.82 1.95 33.96
C GLU A 317 13.84 1.28 33.03
N HIS A 318 13.84 1.60 31.75
CA HIS A 318 14.69 1.00 30.73
C HIS A 318 15.72 2.02 30.21
N GLU A 319 16.92 1.56 29.80
CA GLU A 319 17.98 2.40 29.24
C GLU A 319 17.50 3.21 28.01
N VAL A 320 16.68 2.59 27.15
CA VAL A 320 16.11 3.24 25.95
C VAL A 320 15.24 4.43 26.29
N SER A 321 14.59 4.45 27.46
CA SER A 321 13.81 5.61 27.90
C SER A 321 14.69 6.86 28.05
N LYS A 322 15.87 6.69 28.67
CA LYS A 322 16.85 7.78 28.85
C LYS A 322 17.34 8.31 27.50
N LYS A 323 17.55 7.39 26.52
CA LYS A 323 17.94 7.77 25.16
C LYS A 323 16.87 8.59 24.46
N ILE A 324 15.60 8.19 24.56
CA ILE A 324 14.48 8.95 23.99
C ILE A 324 14.37 10.33 24.62
N ILE A 325 14.56 10.41 25.95
CA ILE A 325 14.53 11.70 26.66
C ILE A 325 15.68 12.60 26.25
N SER A 326 16.89 12.06 26.08
CA SER A 326 18.07 12.82 25.68
C SER A 326 18.10 13.19 24.19
N ALA A 327 17.47 12.40 23.34
CA ALA A 327 17.38 12.67 21.91
C ALA A 327 16.69 14.01 21.64
N LYS A 328 17.18 14.78 20.69
CA LYS A 328 16.57 16.05 20.29
C LYS A 328 15.26 15.82 19.55
N ASN A 329 15.29 14.93 18.56
CA ASN A 329 14.21 14.66 17.63
C ASN A 329 13.91 13.14 17.56
N PRO A 330 13.45 12.51 18.66
CA PRO A 330 13.15 11.08 18.63
C PRO A 330 11.88 10.79 17.84
N ILE A 331 11.81 9.60 17.22
CA ILE A 331 10.60 9.07 16.59
C ILE A 331 10.28 7.70 17.19
N VAL A 332 9.02 7.47 17.51
CA VAL A 332 8.51 6.16 17.91
C VAL A 332 7.43 5.74 16.92
N ILE A 333 7.68 4.68 16.16
CA ILE A 333 6.79 4.21 15.10
C ILE A 333 6.04 2.97 15.60
N PHE A 334 4.72 3.09 15.74
CA PHE A 334 3.83 1.96 16.00
C PHE A 334 3.32 1.39 14.68
N GLY A 335 3.60 0.11 14.42
CA GLY A 335 3.03 -0.62 13.29
C GLY A 335 1.74 -1.33 13.65
N GLN A 336 1.05 -1.82 12.61
CA GLN A 336 -0.22 -2.50 12.74
C GLN A 336 -0.13 -3.76 13.63
N SER A 337 1.00 -4.45 13.61
CA SER A 337 1.21 -5.66 14.44
C SER A 337 1.19 -5.37 15.94
N ALA A 338 1.74 -4.23 16.37
CA ALA A 338 1.65 -3.80 17.77
C ALA A 338 0.23 -3.37 18.17
N LEU A 339 -0.54 -2.81 17.22
CA LEU A 339 -1.91 -2.37 17.46
C LEU A 339 -2.94 -3.51 17.49
N LYS A 340 -2.56 -4.72 17.09
CA LYS A 340 -3.39 -5.94 17.18
C LYS A 340 -3.37 -6.60 18.56
N LEU A 341 -2.40 -6.26 19.40
CA LEU A 341 -2.21 -6.86 20.72
C LEU A 341 -3.38 -6.53 21.66
N ASN A 342 -3.66 -7.44 22.59
CA ASN A 342 -4.72 -7.20 23.59
C ASN A 342 -4.41 -6.01 24.49
N SER A 343 -3.13 -5.80 24.83
CA SER A 343 -2.66 -4.67 25.62
C SER A 343 -2.35 -3.41 24.80
N SER A 344 -2.65 -3.39 23.49
CA SER A 344 -2.28 -2.30 22.58
C SER A 344 -2.74 -0.91 23.04
N GLY A 345 -3.96 -0.80 23.56
CA GLY A 345 -4.49 0.45 24.11
C GLY A 345 -3.67 0.97 25.29
N HIS A 346 -3.35 0.09 26.26
CA HIS A 346 -2.50 0.43 27.41
C HIS A 346 -1.11 0.91 26.97
N LEU A 347 -0.50 0.16 26.06
CA LEU A 347 0.86 0.46 25.57
C LEU A 347 0.90 1.76 24.76
N PHE A 348 -0.07 1.97 23.88
CA PHE A 348 -0.15 3.16 23.03
C PHE A 348 -0.39 4.43 23.86
N GLU A 349 -1.43 4.43 24.72
CA GLU A 349 -1.75 5.57 25.56
C GLU A 349 -0.67 5.85 26.61
N GLY A 350 -0.10 4.80 27.21
CA GLY A 350 1.03 4.94 28.12
C GLY A 350 2.25 5.57 27.43
N ARG A 351 2.53 5.14 26.18
CA ARG A 351 3.63 5.71 25.39
C ARG A 351 3.39 7.18 25.03
N LYS A 352 2.17 7.50 24.59
CA LYS A 352 1.77 8.88 24.29
C LYS A 352 1.96 9.77 25.50
N LYS A 353 1.51 9.32 26.69
CA LYS A 353 1.68 10.03 27.96
C LYS A 353 3.17 10.24 28.29
N PHE A 354 4.00 9.19 28.21
CA PHE A 354 5.45 9.28 28.42
C PHE A 354 6.12 10.32 27.52
N LEU A 355 5.79 10.32 26.22
CA LEU A 355 6.38 11.28 25.27
C LEU A 355 5.92 12.71 25.54
N SER A 356 4.65 12.90 25.94
CA SER A 356 4.10 14.21 26.29
C SER A 356 4.73 14.77 27.56
N GLU A 357 4.86 13.97 28.62
CA GLU A 357 5.49 14.37 29.90
C GLU A 357 6.97 14.74 29.73
N ASN A 358 7.66 14.17 28.76
CA ASN A 358 9.05 14.46 28.44
C ASN A 358 9.22 15.49 27.31
N ASN A 359 8.16 16.23 26.97
CA ASN A 359 8.16 17.27 25.93
C ASN A 359 8.63 16.80 24.54
N LYS A 360 8.32 15.53 24.19
CA LYS A 360 8.59 14.95 22.86
C LYS A 360 7.34 14.99 21.94
N ILE A 361 6.25 15.50 22.46
CA ILE A 361 5.03 15.87 21.70
C ILE A 361 4.75 17.34 22.03
N ASN A 362 5.05 18.22 21.09
CA ASN A 362 4.85 19.66 21.17
C ASN A 362 4.48 20.22 19.78
N ASP A 363 4.35 21.53 19.64
CA ASP A 363 3.94 22.17 18.38
C ASP A 363 4.99 22.01 17.27
N ASP A 364 6.28 21.91 17.61
CA ASP A 364 7.38 21.80 16.65
C ASP A 364 7.70 20.33 16.27
N TRP A 365 7.45 19.39 17.19
CA TRP A 365 7.82 17.99 17.02
C TRP A 365 6.83 17.04 17.68
N ASN A 366 6.34 16.08 16.93
CA ASN A 366 5.55 14.99 17.48
C ASN A 366 6.26 13.65 17.23
N ALA A 367 6.83 13.11 18.29
CA ALA A 367 7.59 11.87 18.25
C ALA A 367 6.74 10.61 18.06
N LEU A 368 5.42 10.66 18.31
CA LEU A 368 4.54 9.51 18.18
C LEU A 368 4.03 9.42 16.74
N SER A 369 4.34 8.33 16.06
CA SER A 369 3.90 8.09 14.69
C SER A 369 3.30 6.70 14.56
N VAL A 370 2.23 6.58 13.78
CA VAL A 370 1.59 5.31 13.44
C VAL A 370 1.86 5.00 11.97
N LEU A 371 2.35 3.80 11.68
CA LEU A 371 2.54 3.32 10.32
C LEU A 371 1.34 2.49 9.88
N SER A 372 0.56 3.06 8.97
CA SER A 372 -0.52 2.36 8.28
C SER A 372 0.04 1.61 7.07
N ASN A 373 -0.56 0.45 6.74
CA ASN A 373 -0.08 -0.40 5.65
C ASN A 373 -0.81 -0.12 4.32
N ASN A 374 -2.08 0.33 4.38
CA ASN A 374 -2.96 0.41 3.23
C ASN A 374 -3.37 1.84 2.92
N ALA A 375 -3.54 2.17 1.65
CA ALA A 375 -3.87 3.52 1.16
C ALA A 375 -5.22 4.06 1.67
N SER A 376 -6.19 3.18 1.95
CA SER A 376 -7.52 3.56 2.44
C SER A 376 -7.58 3.84 3.95
N THR A 377 -6.60 3.35 4.74
CA THR A 377 -6.70 3.26 6.21
C THR A 377 -6.90 4.61 6.89
N VAL A 378 -6.03 5.58 6.60
CA VAL A 378 -6.12 6.91 7.24
C VAL A 378 -7.41 7.62 6.84
N GLY A 379 -7.79 7.52 5.55
CA GLY A 379 -9.04 8.07 5.04
C GLY A 379 -10.29 7.48 5.71
N ALA A 380 -10.30 6.16 5.94
CA ALA A 380 -11.38 5.50 6.64
C ALA A 380 -11.52 6.00 8.09
N TYR A 381 -10.39 6.18 8.79
CA TYR A 381 -10.40 6.74 10.15
C TYR A 381 -10.79 8.23 10.16
N ASP A 382 -10.38 9.00 9.15
CA ASP A 382 -10.85 10.36 8.97
C ASP A 382 -12.37 10.43 8.78
N LEU A 383 -12.97 9.41 8.19
CA LEU A 383 -14.42 9.29 8.00
C LEU A 383 -15.14 8.55 9.14
N ASP A 384 -14.45 8.19 10.23
CA ASP A 384 -15.01 7.40 11.33
C ASP A 384 -15.62 6.05 10.89
N ILE A 385 -15.03 5.43 9.87
CA ILE A 385 -15.36 4.06 9.44
C ILE A 385 -14.57 3.10 10.32
N LEU A 386 -15.06 2.92 11.54
CA LEU A 386 -14.37 2.21 12.60
C LEU A 386 -15.39 1.71 13.62
N ASP A 387 -15.65 0.41 13.62
CA ASP A 387 -16.52 -0.23 14.60
C ASP A 387 -15.95 -1.59 15.03
N ASN A 388 -15.58 -1.66 16.32
CA ASN A 388 -14.91 -2.84 16.87
C ASN A 388 -15.79 -4.11 16.90
N GLU A 389 -17.11 -3.96 16.86
CA GLU A 389 -18.02 -5.09 16.88
C GLU A 389 -18.26 -5.65 15.47
N THR A 390 -18.21 -4.79 14.46
CA THR A 390 -18.50 -5.18 13.06
C THR A 390 -17.55 -6.26 12.57
N ILE A 391 -16.24 -6.11 12.75
CA ILE A 391 -15.29 -7.13 12.28
C ILE A 391 -15.44 -8.46 13.02
N ASP A 392 -15.64 -8.43 14.34
CA ASP A 392 -15.86 -9.63 15.17
C ASP A 392 -17.15 -10.34 14.72
N ASN A 393 -18.23 -9.58 14.45
CA ASN A 393 -19.50 -10.10 13.98
C ASN A 393 -19.44 -10.68 12.55
N VAL A 394 -18.66 -10.07 11.65
CA VAL A 394 -18.41 -10.61 10.29
C VAL A 394 -17.68 -11.95 10.38
N LEU A 395 -16.59 -12.01 11.16
CA LEU A 395 -15.77 -13.21 11.29
C LEU A 395 -16.49 -14.36 12.02
N SER A 396 -17.44 -14.03 12.91
CA SER A 396 -18.26 -15.01 13.65
C SER A 396 -19.58 -15.36 12.95
N ASN A 397 -19.84 -14.85 11.73
CA ASN A 397 -21.06 -15.07 10.95
C ASN A 397 -22.35 -14.63 11.69
N GLN A 398 -22.33 -13.48 12.36
CA GLN A 398 -23.49 -12.94 13.07
C GLN A 398 -24.41 -12.10 12.17
N PHE A 399 -23.92 -11.69 10.99
CA PHE A 399 -24.71 -10.94 10.02
C PHE A 399 -25.40 -11.89 9.01
N GLU A 400 -26.55 -11.46 8.51
CA GLU A 400 -27.29 -12.16 7.43
C GLU A 400 -26.95 -11.62 6.05
N LEU A 401 -26.49 -10.35 5.98
CA LEU A 401 -26.05 -9.67 4.76
C LEU A 401 -24.73 -8.94 5.04
N VAL A 402 -23.70 -9.26 4.25
CA VAL A 402 -22.36 -8.67 4.38
C VAL A 402 -21.95 -8.03 3.07
N PHE A 403 -21.56 -6.77 3.13
CA PHE A 403 -20.96 -6.03 2.01
C PHE A 403 -19.43 -6.01 2.14
N LEU A 404 -18.76 -6.34 1.05
CA LEU A 404 -17.30 -6.26 0.90
C LEU A 404 -16.99 -5.29 -0.23
N PHE A 405 -16.68 -4.03 0.11
CA PHE A 405 -16.28 -3.01 -0.86
C PHE A 405 -14.76 -3.05 -1.09
N GLY A 406 -14.32 -3.76 -2.12
CA GLY A 406 -12.90 -3.94 -2.44
C GLY A 406 -12.12 -4.70 -1.36
N GLN A 407 -12.80 -5.46 -0.51
CA GLN A 407 -12.18 -6.20 0.58
C GLN A 407 -11.85 -7.64 0.16
N ASP A 408 -10.57 -7.94 0.01
CA ASP A 408 -10.04 -9.22 -0.47
C ASP A 408 -9.10 -9.92 0.53
N ASN A 409 -8.92 -9.34 1.72
CA ASN A 409 -7.98 -9.85 2.72
C ASN A 409 -8.66 -10.51 3.93
N LEU A 410 -9.99 -10.61 3.91
CA LEU A 410 -10.73 -11.33 4.94
C LEU A 410 -10.72 -12.83 4.70
N ASN A 411 -10.63 -13.60 5.78
CA ASN A 411 -10.80 -15.04 5.75
C ASN A 411 -12.09 -15.42 6.48
N ILE A 412 -13.22 -15.31 5.77
CA ILE A 412 -14.53 -15.66 6.29
C ILE A 412 -14.83 -17.14 5.97
N LYS A 413 -15.11 -17.94 6.99
CA LYS A 413 -15.68 -19.27 6.80
C LYS A 413 -17.19 -19.12 6.59
N LYS A 414 -17.61 -18.96 5.34
CA LYS A 414 -18.99 -18.75 4.95
C LYS A 414 -19.92 -19.85 5.50
N LYS A 415 -21.06 -19.43 6.05
CA LYS A 415 -22.16 -20.31 6.48
C LYS A 415 -23.44 -19.97 5.70
N ASN A 416 -24.33 -19.19 6.29
CA ASN A 416 -25.64 -18.85 5.73
C ASN A 416 -25.78 -17.37 5.34
N GLU A 417 -24.77 -16.55 5.59
CA GLU A 417 -24.75 -15.14 5.23
C GLU A 417 -24.76 -14.94 3.71
N PHE A 418 -25.48 -13.93 3.26
CA PHE A 418 -25.44 -13.48 1.87
C PHE A 418 -24.34 -12.42 1.74
N ILE A 419 -23.32 -12.73 0.93
CA ILE A 419 -22.17 -11.86 0.73
C ILE A 419 -22.27 -11.15 -0.60
N VAL A 420 -22.19 -9.81 -0.56
CA VAL A 420 -22.11 -8.95 -1.75
C VAL A 420 -20.69 -8.41 -1.86
N TYR A 421 -20.01 -8.76 -2.92
CA TYR A 421 -18.70 -8.24 -3.24
C TYR A 421 -18.79 -7.15 -4.30
N ILE A 422 -18.29 -5.97 -3.99
CA ILE A 422 -18.13 -4.86 -4.94
C ILE A 422 -16.62 -4.68 -5.11
N GLY A 423 -16.09 -4.97 -6.28
CA GLY A 423 -14.64 -4.91 -6.46
C GLY A 423 -14.19 -5.14 -7.91
N THR A 424 -12.88 -5.13 -8.10
CA THR A 424 -12.25 -5.02 -9.41
C THR A 424 -11.82 -6.35 -10.04
N HIS A 425 -11.54 -7.37 -9.20
CA HIS A 425 -10.95 -8.64 -9.65
C HIS A 425 -11.67 -9.84 -9.06
N GLY A 426 -11.60 -10.96 -9.79
CA GLY A 426 -12.03 -12.27 -9.31
C GLY A 426 -10.96 -12.90 -8.41
N ASP A 427 -10.94 -12.53 -7.13
CA ASP A 427 -10.04 -13.03 -6.09
C ASP A 427 -10.85 -13.45 -4.86
N ARG A 428 -10.23 -13.58 -3.71
CA ARG A 428 -10.81 -14.11 -2.46
C ARG A 428 -12.17 -13.51 -2.08
N GLY A 429 -12.32 -12.17 -2.22
CA GLY A 429 -13.60 -11.50 -1.96
C GLY A 429 -14.70 -11.96 -2.91
N ALA A 430 -14.39 -12.05 -4.20
CA ALA A 430 -15.32 -12.55 -5.22
C ALA A 430 -15.64 -14.04 -5.03
N GLU A 431 -14.65 -14.87 -4.66
CA GLU A 431 -14.84 -16.29 -4.39
C GLU A 431 -15.84 -16.57 -3.26
N MET A 432 -15.90 -15.71 -2.25
CA MET A 432 -16.83 -15.86 -1.13
C MET A 432 -18.23 -15.33 -1.45
N ALA A 433 -18.38 -14.43 -2.42
CA ALA A 433 -19.61 -13.69 -2.69
C ALA A 433 -20.75 -14.55 -3.25
N ASP A 434 -21.99 -14.15 -2.97
CA ASP A 434 -23.20 -14.62 -3.65
C ASP A 434 -23.57 -13.71 -4.81
N LEU A 435 -23.35 -12.41 -4.65
CA LEU A 435 -23.54 -11.39 -5.67
C LEU A 435 -22.24 -10.60 -5.84
N ILE A 436 -21.79 -10.47 -7.08
CA ILE A 436 -20.60 -9.71 -7.45
C ILE A 436 -21.02 -8.52 -8.30
N LEU A 437 -20.57 -7.33 -7.92
CA LEU A 437 -20.77 -6.09 -8.67
C LEU A 437 -19.40 -5.55 -9.11
N PRO A 438 -19.14 -5.46 -10.43
CA PRO A 438 -17.85 -5.05 -10.93
C PRO A 438 -17.59 -3.55 -10.71
N SER A 439 -16.41 -3.22 -10.19
CA SER A 439 -16.02 -1.85 -9.92
C SER A 439 -14.77 -1.40 -10.67
N ALA A 440 -14.55 -0.07 -10.72
CA ALA A 440 -13.41 0.55 -11.37
C ALA A 440 -12.16 0.46 -10.47
N ALA A 441 -10.99 0.16 -11.06
CA ALA A 441 -9.72 0.20 -10.37
C ALA A 441 -9.21 1.65 -10.18
N TYR A 442 -8.19 1.84 -9.35
CA TYR A 442 -7.65 3.18 -9.03
C TYR A 442 -7.14 3.96 -10.26
N THR A 443 -6.71 3.27 -11.33
CA THR A 443 -6.29 3.90 -12.59
C THR A 443 -7.44 4.27 -13.51
N GLU A 444 -8.66 3.81 -13.20
CA GLU A 444 -9.85 3.90 -14.04
C GLU A 444 -10.88 4.92 -13.53
N GLN A 445 -10.58 5.57 -12.41
CA GLN A 445 -11.41 6.62 -11.78
C GLN A 445 -10.54 7.71 -11.17
N ASP A 446 -11.08 8.92 -11.08
CA ASP A 446 -10.51 9.95 -10.22
C ASP A 446 -10.90 9.66 -8.78
N GLY A 447 -10.01 9.91 -7.82
CA GLY A 447 -10.35 9.69 -6.42
C GLY A 447 -9.33 10.28 -5.46
N TYR A 448 -9.82 10.73 -4.30
CA TYR A 448 -8.97 11.22 -3.22
C TYR A 448 -8.49 10.06 -2.34
N TYR A 449 -7.23 10.15 -1.92
CA TYR A 449 -6.62 9.27 -0.93
C TYR A 449 -5.96 10.09 0.15
N THR A 450 -6.06 9.66 1.40
CA THR A 450 -5.33 10.27 2.51
C THR A 450 -4.11 9.43 2.83
N ASN A 451 -2.91 9.98 2.62
CA ASN A 451 -1.67 9.26 2.87
C ASN A 451 -1.39 9.07 4.37
N LEU A 452 -0.30 8.38 4.70
CA LEU A 452 0.07 8.08 6.09
C LEU A 452 0.31 9.33 6.96
N GLU A 453 0.68 10.48 6.36
CA GLU A 453 0.83 11.76 7.07
C GLU A 453 -0.51 12.49 7.28
N GLY A 454 -1.58 11.97 6.71
CA GLY A 454 -2.88 12.62 6.71
C GLY A 454 -3.08 13.66 5.61
N ASN A 455 -2.22 13.71 4.59
CA ASN A 455 -2.37 14.60 3.45
C ASN A 455 -3.37 14.03 2.45
N LEU A 456 -4.35 14.83 2.07
CA LEU A 456 -5.32 14.47 1.04
C LEU A 456 -4.70 14.67 -0.35
N GLN A 457 -4.63 13.60 -1.15
CA GLN A 457 -4.02 13.58 -2.47
C GLN A 457 -5.04 13.12 -3.52
N LEU A 458 -5.03 13.73 -4.70
CA LEU A 458 -5.92 13.37 -5.81
C LEU A 458 -5.19 12.47 -6.80
N ALA A 459 -5.74 11.27 -7.03
CA ALA A 459 -5.36 10.36 -8.10
C ALA A 459 -6.21 10.63 -9.33
N PHE A 460 -5.58 10.82 -10.50
CA PHE A 460 -6.29 11.08 -11.76
C PHE A 460 -6.50 9.81 -12.57
N LYS A 461 -7.64 9.74 -13.22
CA LYS A 461 -8.05 8.67 -14.14
C LYS A 461 -7.13 8.61 -15.35
N ALA A 462 -6.50 7.49 -15.58
CA ALA A 462 -5.61 7.23 -16.72
C ALA A 462 -6.22 6.29 -17.76
N SER A 463 -7.13 5.39 -17.35
CA SER A 463 -7.71 4.33 -18.16
C SER A 463 -9.23 4.26 -17.96
N TYR A 464 -9.86 3.22 -18.47
CA TYR A 464 -11.29 3.00 -18.36
C TYR A 464 -11.57 1.61 -17.79
N PRO A 465 -12.65 1.44 -17.00
CA PRO A 465 -13.02 0.14 -16.47
C PRO A 465 -13.46 -0.81 -17.60
N PRO A 466 -13.27 -2.13 -17.43
CA PRO A 466 -13.65 -3.12 -18.42
C PRO A 466 -15.17 -3.33 -18.44
N GLY A 467 -15.72 -3.62 -19.62
CA GLY A 467 -17.12 -4.01 -19.80
C GLY A 467 -18.11 -3.00 -19.23
N GLU A 468 -18.94 -3.45 -18.30
CA GLU A 468 -19.98 -2.67 -17.62
C GLU A 468 -19.60 -2.24 -16.20
N ALA A 469 -18.31 -2.37 -15.81
CA ALA A 469 -17.85 -1.97 -14.48
C ALA A 469 -18.02 -0.46 -14.26
N LYS A 470 -18.41 -0.08 -13.03
CA LYS A 470 -18.74 1.31 -12.65
C LYS A 470 -17.86 1.80 -11.51
N GLU A 471 -17.81 3.11 -11.31
CA GLU A 471 -17.23 3.66 -10.09
C GLU A 471 -18.10 3.27 -8.88
N ASP A 472 -17.50 2.97 -7.74
CA ASP A 472 -18.23 2.47 -6.55
C ASP A 472 -19.33 3.43 -6.09
N TRP A 473 -19.05 4.74 -6.10
CA TRP A 473 -20.04 5.75 -5.72
C TRP A 473 -21.28 5.75 -6.63
N GLU A 474 -21.13 5.42 -7.91
CA GLU A 474 -22.25 5.26 -8.85
C GLU A 474 -23.10 4.06 -8.47
N ILE A 475 -22.46 2.93 -8.12
CA ILE A 475 -23.14 1.73 -7.65
C ILE A 475 -23.97 2.04 -6.41
N VAL A 476 -23.35 2.73 -5.43
CA VAL A 476 -24.02 3.16 -4.19
C VAL A 476 -25.18 4.11 -4.47
N ASN A 477 -24.98 5.05 -5.39
CA ASN A 477 -25.98 6.07 -5.75
C ASN A 477 -27.21 5.44 -6.42
N GLU A 478 -27.01 4.53 -7.36
CA GLU A 478 -28.10 3.77 -8.01
C GLU A 478 -28.83 2.85 -7.02
N LEU A 479 -28.10 2.19 -6.12
CA LEU A 479 -28.70 1.38 -5.05
C LEU A 479 -29.61 2.23 -4.14
N SER A 480 -29.15 3.43 -3.74
CA SER A 480 -29.94 4.38 -2.97
C SER A 480 -31.24 4.76 -3.70
N LYS A 481 -31.15 5.03 -5.01
CA LYS A 481 -32.30 5.35 -5.85
C LYS A 481 -33.31 4.20 -5.91
N LYS A 482 -32.86 2.94 -6.01
CA LYS A 482 -33.74 1.77 -5.99
C LYS A 482 -34.41 1.55 -4.64
N LEU A 483 -33.72 1.85 -3.54
CA LEU A 483 -34.24 1.64 -2.17
C LEU A 483 -35.23 2.75 -1.73
N LYS A 484 -34.93 4.01 -2.02
CA LYS A 484 -35.66 5.18 -1.50
C LYS A 484 -36.28 6.06 -2.58
N GLY A 485 -36.14 5.71 -3.86
CA GLY A 485 -36.61 6.54 -5.00
C GLY A 485 -35.77 7.80 -5.24
N LYS A 486 -34.69 8.02 -4.48
CA LYS A 486 -33.85 9.22 -4.55
C LYS A 486 -32.37 8.84 -4.47
N SER A 487 -31.56 9.40 -5.36
CA SER A 487 -30.09 9.30 -5.32
C SER A 487 -29.50 10.09 -4.15
N LEU A 488 -28.38 9.63 -3.60
CA LEU A 488 -27.63 10.35 -2.55
C LEU A 488 -27.04 11.65 -3.10
N TYR A 489 -26.50 11.60 -4.31
CA TYR A 489 -25.83 12.73 -4.98
C TYR A 489 -26.33 12.86 -6.41
N LYS A 490 -26.38 14.12 -6.91
CA LYS A 490 -26.74 14.42 -8.30
C LYS A 490 -25.59 14.08 -9.27
N ASN A 491 -24.37 14.33 -8.82
CA ASN A 491 -23.14 14.10 -9.58
C ASN A 491 -21.93 13.93 -8.64
N LYS A 492 -20.77 13.58 -9.20
CA LYS A 492 -19.52 13.36 -8.45
C LYS A 492 -19.03 14.62 -7.74
N GLN A 493 -19.27 15.83 -8.31
CA GLN A 493 -18.86 17.08 -7.69
C GLN A 493 -19.60 17.32 -6.37
N GLU A 494 -20.91 17.08 -6.33
CA GLU A 494 -21.69 17.19 -5.08
C GLU A 494 -21.21 16.20 -4.01
N LEU A 495 -20.83 15.00 -4.41
CA LEU A 495 -20.21 14.04 -3.50
C LEU A 495 -18.89 14.57 -2.92
N ILE A 496 -18.01 15.10 -3.77
CA ILE A 496 -16.72 15.68 -3.36
C ILE A 496 -16.93 16.88 -2.44
N ASP A 497 -17.83 17.79 -2.77
CA ASP A 497 -18.12 18.95 -1.95
C ASP A 497 -18.63 18.54 -0.55
N ASN A 498 -19.51 17.55 -0.48
CA ASN A 498 -20.01 17.01 0.78
C ASN A 498 -18.91 16.32 1.58
N LEU A 499 -18.04 15.55 0.94
CA LEU A 499 -16.88 14.92 1.54
C LEU A 499 -15.93 15.97 2.15
N LEU A 500 -15.55 16.98 1.39
CA LEU A 500 -14.64 18.02 1.86
C LEU A 500 -15.26 18.85 3.00
N ASN A 501 -16.56 19.17 2.91
CA ASN A 501 -17.30 19.81 3.99
C ASN A 501 -17.32 18.95 5.28
N TYR A 502 -17.52 17.63 5.13
CA TYR A 502 -17.48 16.72 6.28
C TYR A 502 -16.10 16.72 6.96
N LEU A 503 -15.02 16.62 6.17
CA LEU A 503 -13.66 16.63 6.69
C LEU A 503 -13.30 17.94 7.39
N ASN A 504 -13.74 19.07 6.85
CA ASN A 504 -13.50 20.41 7.43
C ASN A 504 -14.30 20.65 8.72
N GLN A 505 -15.48 20.06 8.85
CA GLN A 505 -16.36 20.22 10.02
C GLN A 505 -16.06 19.23 11.13
N LYS A 506 -15.17 18.26 10.91
CA LYS A 506 -14.86 17.24 11.90
C LYS A 506 -14.25 17.87 13.15
N THR A 507 -15.07 18.05 14.18
CA THR A 507 -14.63 18.48 15.52
C THR A 507 -14.01 17.29 16.27
N LYS A 508 -13.09 17.58 17.20
CA LYS A 508 -12.54 16.58 18.11
C LYS A 508 -13.68 15.83 18.82
N LYS A 509 -13.74 14.53 18.63
CA LYS A 509 -14.68 13.69 19.39
C LYS A 509 -14.09 13.39 20.75
N ASN A 510 -14.91 13.53 21.80
CA ASN A 510 -14.60 12.91 23.09
C ASN A 510 -14.83 11.41 22.93
N SER A 511 -13.80 10.66 22.55
CA SER A 511 -13.88 9.20 22.62
C SER A 511 -13.55 8.77 24.05
N GLU A 512 -14.36 7.88 24.59
CA GLU A 512 -13.97 7.12 25.76
C GLU A 512 -12.73 6.30 25.40
N THR A 513 -11.61 6.59 26.06
CA THR A 513 -10.40 5.78 25.93
C THR A 513 -10.74 4.40 26.52
N VAL A 514 -10.80 3.40 25.67
CA VAL A 514 -10.91 2.02 26.14
C VAL A 514 -9.61 1.72 26.92
N LYS A 515 -9.72 1.66 28.22
CA LYS A 515 -8.62 1.24 29.08
C LYS A 515 -8.51 -0.29 28.98
N ASN A 516 -7.69 -0.75 28.08
CA ASN A 516 -7.28 -2.14 28.09
C ASN A 516 -6.27 -2.36 29.22
N ASP A 517 -6.46 -3.42 30.00
CA ASP A 517 -5.50 -3.83 31.01
C ASP A 517 -4.21 -4.31 30.32
N PHE A 518 -3.09 -4.16 31.05
CA PHE A 518 -1.82 -4.69 30.57
C PHE A 518 -1.81 -6.23 30.65
N ILE A 519 -1.52 -6.85 29.52
CA ILE A 519 -1.30 -8.28 29.41
C ILE A 519 0.12 -8.50 28.89
N LYS A 520 0.86 -9.42 29.51
CA LYS A 520 2.17 -9.84 29.02
C LYS A 520 1.98 -10.73 27.80
N GLU A 521 2.47 -10.29 26.67
CA GLU A 521 2.40 -10.99 25.38
C GLU A 521 3.62 -10.67 24.52
N GLU A 522 3.84 -11.43 23.46
CA GLU A 522 4.93 -11.18 22.51
C GLU A 522 4.46 -10.31 21.35
N ILE A 523 5.32 -9.40 20.93
CA ILE A 523 5.10 -8.56 19.75
C ILE A 523 5.63 -9.33 18.55
N PHE A 524 4.77 -9.92 17.75
CA PHE A 524 5.11 -10.53 16.47
C PHE A 524 4.85 -9.54 15.35
N VAL A 525 5.84 -9.32 14.51
CA VAL A 525 5.64 -8.55 13.28
C VAL A 525 5.09 -9.48 12.20
N ASP A 526 3.94 -9.16 11.66
CA ASP A 526 3.32 -9.94 10.60
C ASP A 526 4.25 -10.00 9.39
N LYS A 527 4.47 -11.21 8.89
CA LYS A 527 5.20 -11.40 7.63
C LYS A 527 4.29 -11.03 6.47
N ILE A 528 4.52 -9.86 5.91
CA ILE A 528 3.82 -9.39 4.71
C ILE A 528 4.41 -10.11 3.50
N ASP A 529 3.55 -10.74 2.69
CA ASP A 529 3.93 -11.18 1.35
C ASP A 529 4.02 -9.94 0.44
N TYR A 530 5.20 -9.36 0.35
CA TYR A 530 5.44 -8.06 -0.27
C TYR A 530 4.90 -7.94 -1.69
N TYR A 531 5.02 -9.01 -2.47
CA TYR A 531 4.56 -9.03 -3.85
C TYR A 531 3.07 -9.36 -4.01
N PHE A 532 2.39 -9.81 -2.94
CA PHE A 532 0.99 -10.24 -2.97
C PHE A 532 0.11 -9.54 -1.93
N THR A 533 0.40 -8.26 -1.66
CA THR A 533 -0.30 -7.49 -0.61
C THR A 533 -1.78 -7.22 -0.91
N ASN A 534 -2.15 -7.02 -2.16
CA ASN A 534 -3.51 -6.68 -2.56
C ASN A 534 -3.95 -7.44 -3.82
N VAL A 535 -5.20 -7.30 -4.21
CA VAL A 535 -5.82 -8.02 -5.32
C VAL A 535 -5.13 -7.74 -6.67
N ILE A 536 -4.71 -6.51 -6.94
CA ILE A 536 -4.03 -6.14 -8.19
C ILE A 536 -2.65 -6.82 -8.24
N ALA A 537 -1.90 -6.75 -7.15
CA ALA A 537 -0.59 -7.38 -7.06
C ALA A 537 -0.67 -8.92 -7.15
N ARG A 538 -1.70 -9.54 -6.54
CA ARG A 538 -1.95 -11.00 -6.67
C ARG A 538 -2.30 -11.43 -8.08
N SER A 539 -2.97 -10.59 -8.85
CA SER A 539 -3.32 -10.85 -10.25
C SER A 539 -2.16 -10.61 -11.23
N SER A 540 -1.08 -9.96 -10.76
CA SER A 540 0.10 -9.63 -11.56
C SER A 540 1.00 -10.85 -11.79
N LYS A 541 1.28 -11.15 -13.07
CA LYS A 541 2.26 -12.18 -13.45
C LYS A 541 3.68 -11.78 -13.07
N THR A 542 4.03 -10.52 -13.25
CA THR A 542 5.34 -9.98 -12.89
C THR A 542 5.60 -10.09 -11.40
N MET A 543 4.61 -9.76 -10.56
CA MET A 543 4.72 -9.93 -9.11
C MET A 543 4.82 -11.39 -8.70
N ALA A 544 4.10 -12.29 -9.37
CA ALA A 544 4.20 -13.73 -9.14
C ALA A 544 5.61 -14.27 -9.47
N GLU A 545 6.24 -13.81 -10.56
CA GLU A 545 7.61 -14.19 -10.90
C GLU A 545 8.62 -13.71 -9.84
N CYS A 546 8.51 -12.46 -9.38
CA CYS A 546 9.35 -11.91 -8.31
C CYS A 546 9.20 -12.69 -6.99
N ARG A 547 7.95 -13.00 -6.62
CA ARG A 547 7.64 -13.80 -5.43
C ARG A 547 8.25 -15.20 -5.49
N ASN A 548 8.11 -15.87 -6.64
CA ASN A 548 8.64 -17.22 -6.83
C ASN A 548 10.17 -17.25 -6.72
N LEU A 549 10.86 -16.26 -7.26
CA LEU A 549 12.31 -16.14 -7.10
C LEU A 549 12.72 -16.01 -5.63
N LYS A 550 12.08 -15.12 -4.90
CA LYS A 550 12.36 -14.93 -3.47
C LYS A 550 12.09 -16.20 -2.65
N LEU A 551 11.06 -16.97 -2.98
CA LEU A 551 10.77 -18.25 -2.33
C LEU A 551 11.78 -19.36 -2.68
N VAL A 552 12.36 -19.33 -3.88
CA VAL A 552 13.40 -20.27 -4.31
C VAL A 552 14.72 -19.94 -3.63
N SER A 553 15.12 -18.68 -3.56
CA SER A 553 16.35 -18.28 -2.87
C SER A 553 16.32 -18.64 -1.39
N LEU A 554 15.20 -18.45 -0.71
CA LEU A 554 15.01 -18.88 0.68
C LEU A 554 15.16 -20.40 0.90
N LYS A 555 14.76 -21.21 -0.10
CA LYS A 555 14.88 -22.69 -0.02
C LYS A 555 16.30 -23.19 -0.26
N THR A 556 17.08 -22.48 -1.05
CA THR A 556 18.46 -22.90 -1.39
C THR A 556 19.48 -22.54 -0.33
N GLY A 557 19.10 -21.80 0.72
CA GLY A 557 20.00 -21.41 1.81
C GLY A 557 21.17 -20.52 1.33
N THR A 558 21.05 -19.90 0.17
CA THR A 558 22.07 -19.00 -0.39
C THR A 558 21.87 -17.55 0.06
N ASP A 559 21.13 -17.34 1.15
CA ASP A 559 21.06 -16.07 1.84
C ASP A 559 22.38 -15.86 2.59
N GLY A 560 23.28 -15.11 1.96
CA GLY A 560 24.53 -14.68 2.54
C GLY A 560 24.54 -13.18 2.73
#